data_eda3c2241e3b4e421b6b344edbc9a166
#
_entry.id   eda3c2241e3b4e421b6b344edbc9a166
#
_cell.length_a   1.000
_cell.length_b   1.000
_cell.length_c   1.000
_cell.angle_alpha   90.00
_cell.angle_beta   90.00
_cell.angle_gamma   90.00
#
_symmetry.space_group_name_H-M   'P 1'
#
loop_
_entity.id
_entity.type
_entity.pdbx_description
1 polymer ?
#
loop_
_entity_poly.entity_id
_entity_poly.type
_entity_poly.pdbx_seq_one_letter_code
_entity_poly.pdbx_strand_id
1 'polypeptide(L)'
;MTMSAIRHRSVGVRRTGKGGPRRRGRALGLCVLIAAAVQAATFSSVDFDRGRNELIVTMTYDGSNPNHQFSVQWGTCRELGNDGNHQIVAVLLDNQWDDTAQQTFSTTVHVSLAGVNCHPALVTLRTAPKYEFNVQVP
;
A
#
# COMPACT_ATOMS: atom_id res chain seq x y z
N MET A 1 55.67 -16.39 19.27
CA MET A 1 55.72 -15.32 20.29
C MET A 1 54.48 -15.42 21.14
N THR A 2 54.76 -15.82 22.35
CA THR A 2 53.92 -16.17 23.48
C THR A 2 53.46 -14.88 24.20
N MET A 3 52.26 -14.87 24.75
CA MET A 3 51.87 -14.17 26.00
C MET A 3 50.37 -13.85 25.97
N SER A 4 49.59 -13.96 26.93
CA SER A 4 49.63 -14.41 28.33
C SER A 4 48.24 -14.16 28.89
N ALA A 5 47.70 -15.11 29.59
CA ALA A 5 46.41 -15.07 30.25
C ALA A 5 46.46 -14.18 31.50
N ILE A 6 45.43 -13.35 31.73
CA ILE A 6 45.18 -12.77 33.05
C ILE A 6 43.78 -13.21 33.50
N ARG A 7 43.77 -14.04 34.55
CA ARG A 7 42.59 -14.41 35.35
C ARG A 7 42.36 -13.32 36.42
N HIS A 8 41.19 -12.75 36.45
CA HIS A 8 40.68 -12.09 37.65
C HIS A 8 39.58 -12.90 38.32
N ARG A 9 39.91 -13.40 39.52
CA ARG A 9 38.95 -13.93 40.49
C ARG A 9 38.25 -12.74 41.16
N SER A 10 36.94 -12.73 41.22
CA SER A 10 36.17 -11.87 42.12
C SER A 10 35.36 -12.72 43.10
N VAL A 11 35.56 -12.34 44.32
CA VAL A 11 35.10 -12.95 45.56
C VAL A 11 33.63 -12.75 45.75
N GLY A 12 32.91 -13.78 46.22
CA GLY A 12 31.49 -13.74 46.53
C GLY A 12 31.16 -12.94 47.79
N VAL A 13 30.06 -12.19 47.70
CA VAL A 13 29.36 -11.67 48.88
C VAL A 13 27.95 -12.23 48.87
N ARG A 14 27.70 -13.15 49.81
CA ARG A 14 26.36 -13.62 50.16
C ARG A 14 25.68 -12.53 51.00
N ARG A 15 24.55 -12.00 50.49
CA ARG A 15 23.59 -11.30 51.33
C ARG A 15 22.28 -12.07 51.35
N THR A 16 22.00 -12.64 52.50
CA THR A 16 20.71 -13.19 52.87
C THR A 16 19.75 -12.05 53.16
N GLY A 17 18.80 -11.85 52.29
CA GLY A 17 17.68 -10.89 52.48
C GLY A 17 16.36 -11.65 52.52
N LYS A 18 15.81 -11.86 53.73
CA LYS A 18 14.42 -12.26 53.97
C LYS A 18 13.54 -11.11 53.46
N GLY A 19 12.76 -11.30 52.40
CA GLY A 19 11.77 -10.36 51.92
C GLY A 19 10.51 -11.09 51.49
N GLY A 20 9.39 -10.74 52.11
CA GLY A 20 8.09 -11.39 52.05
C GLY A 20 7.40 -11.40 50.68
N PRO A 21 6.22 -12.05 50.57
CA PRO A 21 5.54 -12.32 49.31
C PRO A 21 4.96 -11.03 48.71
N ARG A 22 5.65 -10.44 47.76
CA ARG A 22 5.11 -9.37 46.90
C ARG A 22 4.13 -10.02 45.93
N ARG A 23 2.84 -9.83 46.17
CA ARG A 23 1.75 -10.08 45.20
C ARG A 23 2.08 -9.29 43.93
N ARG A 24 2.58 -9.99 42.92
CA ARG A 24 2.73 -9.46 41.56
C ARG A 24 1.34 -9.39 40.93
N GLY A 25 0.71 -8.23 40.99
CA GLY A 25 -0.43 -7.91 40.15
C GLY A 25 0.04 -8.00 38.68
N ARG A 26 -0.39 -9.03 37.96
CA ARG A 26 -0.24 -9.10 36.51
C ARG A 26 -1.22 -8.07 35.94
N ALA A 27 -0.71 -6.88 35.63
CA ALA A 27 -1.41 -5.98 34.72
C ALA A 27 -1.35 -6.64 33.34
N LEU A 28 -2.45 -7.28 32.94
CA LEU A 28 -2.69 -7.67 31.56
C LEU A 28 -2.86 -6.37 30.76
N GLY A 29 -1.77 -5.89 30.18
CA GLY A 29 -1.82 -4.82 29.20
C GLY A 29 -2.55 -5.35 27.96
N LEU A 30 -3.80 -4.91 27.80
CA LEU A 30 -4.58 -5.14 26.59
C LEU A 30 -3.92 -4.31 25.49
N CYS A 31 -3.01 -4.91 24.70
CA CYS A 31 -2.55 -4.35 23.45
C CYS A 31 -3.72 -4.36 22.48
N VAL A 32 -4.42 -3.23 22.37
CA VAL A 32 -5.36 -3.00 21.28
C VAL A 32 -4.51 -2.81 20.02
N LEU A 33 -4.40 -3.86 19.22
CA LEU A 33 -3.88 -3.76 17.86
C LEU A 33 -4.94 -3.02 17.04
N ILE A 34 -4.77 -1.71 16.89
CA ILE A 34 -5.51 -0.93 15.92
C ILE A 34 -4.95 -1.36 14.56
N ALA A 35 -5.63 -2.30 13.91
CA ALA A 35 -5.38 -2.57 12.50
C ALA A 35 -5.82 -1.31 11.74
N ALA A 36 -4.85 -0.52 11.27
CA ALA A 36 -5.13 0.53 10.31
C ALA A 36 -5.71 -0.18 9.07
N ALA A 37 -6.99 0.04 8.80
CA ALA A 37 -7.61 -0.41 7.57
C ALA A 37 -6.93 0.34 6.43
N VAL A 38 -6.20 -0.37 5.58
CA VAL A 38 -5.69 0.20 4.34
C VAL A 38 -6.89 0.52 3.47
N GLN A 39 -7.12 1.80 3.24
CA GLN A 39 -8.27 2.29 2.51
C GLN A 39 -7.98 2.20 1.03
N ALA A 40 -8.79 1.43 0.34
CA ALA A 40 -8.67 1.23 -1.09
C ALA A 40 -9.74 2.05 -1.82
N ALA A 41 -9.31 2.83 -2.80
CA ALA A 41 -10.25 3.42 -3.73
C ALA A 41 -10.91 2.32 -4.57
N THR A 42 -12.21 2.44 -4.81
CA THR A 42 -13.02 1.48 -5.59
C THR A 42 -13.45 2.13 -6.89
N PHE A 43 -13.21 1.45 -8.02
CA PHE A 43 -13.65 1.92 -9.33
C PHE A 43 -15.18 1.82 -9.47
N SER A 44 -15.80 2.92 -9.89
CA SER A 44 -17.21 2.97 -10.27
C SER A 44 -17.40 2.82 -11.78
N SER A 45 -16.57 3.49 -12.57
CA SER A 45 -16.48 3.33 -14.02
C SER A 45 -15.09 3.67 -14.54
N VAL A 46 -14.73 3.10 -15.69
CA VAL A 46 -13.54 3.48 -16.46
C VAL A 46 -13.95 3.53 -17.93
N ASP A 47 -13.79 4.68 -18.55
CA ASP A 47 -14.12 4.93 -19.94
C ASP A 47 -12.88 5.39 -20.70
N PHE A 48 -12.77 5.05 -21.99
CA PHE A 48 -11.70 5.53 -22.86
C PHE A 48 -12.21 6.67 -23.75
N ASP A 49 -11.65 7.87 -23.54
CA ASP A 49 -11.85 9.02 -24.43
C ASP A 49 -10.82 8.99 -25.56
N ARG A 50 -11.28 8.53 -26.74
CA ARG A 50 -10.44 8.47 -27.94
C ARG A 50 -9.98 9.87 -28.39
N GLY A 51 -10.82 10.90 -28.23
CA GLY A 51 -10.51 12.26 -28.69
C GLY A 51 -9.37 12.91 -27.92
N ARG A 52 -9.26 12.59 -26.64
CA ARG A 52 -8.20 13.10 -25.75
C ARG A 52 -7.08 12.10 -25.50
N ASN A 53 -7.23 10.87 -25.96
CA ASN A 53 -6.33 9.76 -25.66
C ASN A 53 -6.08 9.61 -24.17
N GLU A 54 -7.18 9.50 -23.41
CA GLU A 54 -7.15 9.38 -21.96
C GLU A 54 -8.17 8.39 -21.44
N LEU A 55 -7.94 7.84 -20.25
CA LEU A 55 -8.93 7.11 -19.49
C LEU A 55 -9.62 8.07 -18.52
N ILE A 56 -10.95 8.03 -18.47
CA ILE A 56 -11.77 8.74 -17.51
C ILE A 56 -12.14 7.74 -16.43
N VAL A 57 -11.57 7.89 -15.25
CA VAL A 57 -11.72 6.95 -14.13
C VAL A 57 -12.56 7.59 -13.05
N THR A 58 -13.79 7.10 -12.86
CA THR A 58 -14.64 7.49 -11.73
C THR A 58 -14.49 6.47 -10.62
N MET A 59 -14.23 6.94 -9.41
CA MET A 59 -14.00 6.08 -8.26
C MET A 59 -14.49 6.72 -6.96
N THR A 60 -14.67 5.87 -5.95
CA THR A 60 -14.93 6.27 -4.57
C THR A 60 -13.74 5.89 -3.70
N TYR A 61 -13.47 6.71 -2.70
CA TYR A 61 -12.44 6.46 -1.69
C TYR A 61 -12.90 6.97 -0.33
N ASP A 62 -12.34 6.39 0.72
CA ASP A 62 -12.62 6.84 2.07
C ASP A 62 -11.48 7.74 2.56
N GLY A 63 -11.79 8.78 3.31
CA GLY A 63 -10.81 9.74 3.83
C GLY A 63 -11.39 10.71 4.84
N SER A 64 -10.56 11.55 5.40
CA SER A 64 -10.96 12.64 6.29
C SER A 64 -11.32 13.92 5.53
N ASN A 65 -10.91 14.03 4.27
CA ASN A 65 -11.09 15.22 3.43
C ASN A 65 -11.20 14.88 1.93
N PRO A 66 -11.77 15.78 1.10
CA PRO A 66 -11.95 15.54 -0.33
C PRO A 66 -10.73 15.87 -1.20
N ASN A 67 -9.58 16.19 -0.62
CA ASN A 67 -8.42 16.72 -1.35
C ASN A 67 -7.38 15.66 -1.72
N HIS A 68 -7.78 14.39 -1.79
CA HIS A 68 -6.92 13.32 -2.27
C HIS A 68 -6.54 13.54 -3.73
N GLN A 69 -5.28 13.32 -4.05
CA GLN A 69 -4.74 13.39 -5.39
C GLN A 69 -4.26 12.02 -5.83
N PHE A 70 -4.71 11.62 -7.01
CA PHE A 70 -4.35 10.32 -7.57
C PHE A 70 -3.35 10.49 -8.70
N SER A 71 -2.28 9.73 -8.66
CA SER A 71 -1.29 9.62 -9.72
C SER A 71 -1.29 8.21 -10.30
N VAL A 72 -0.77 8.06 -11.51
CA VAL A 72 -0.72 6.76 -12.18
C VAL A 72 0.72 6.32 -12.38
N GLN A 73 0.99 5.09 -11.96
CA GLN A 73 2.24 4.41 -12.26
C GLN A 73 1.98 3.33 -13.31
N TRP A 74 2.58 3.48 -14.49
CA TRP A 74 2.50 2.52 -15.57
C TRP A 74 3.50 1.39 -15.38
N GLY A 75 3.01 0.16 -15.58
CA GLY A 75 3.85 -1.02 -15.64
C GLY A 75 4.47 -1.23 -17.02
N THR A 76 5.05 -2.40 -17.24
CA THR A 76 5.63 -2.78 -18.52
C THR A 76 4.55 -3.30 -19.47
N CYS A 77 4.58 -2.82 -20.72
CA CYS A 77 3.79 -3.37 -21.81
C CYS A 77 4.20 -4.83 -22.09
N ARG A 78 3.24 -5.72 -22.17
CA ARG A 78 3.46 -7.14 -22.48
C ARG A 78 2.61 -7.54 -23.66
N GLU A 79 3.20 -8.25 -24.60
CA GLU A 79 2.48 -8.86 -25.71
C GLU A 79 1.62 -10.04 -25.23
N LEU A 80 0.36 -10.10 -25.67
CA LEU A 80 -0.57 -11.17 -25.38
C LEU A 80 -0.70 -12.08 -26.60
N GLY A 81 -0.01 -13.20 -26.58
CA GLY A 81 -0.06 -14.15 -27.70
C GLY A 81 0.64 -13.65 -28.95
N ASN A 82 0.18 -14.12 -30.13
CA ASN A 82 0.77 -13.78 -31.43
C ASN A 82 -0.07 -12.80 -32.25
N ASP A 83 -1.11 -12.21 -31.64
CA ASP A 83 -2.14 -11.44 -32.37
C ASP A 83 -1.87 -9.92 -32.33
N GLY A 84 -0.71 -9.50 -31.85
CA GLY A 84 -0.34 -8.10 -31.72
C GLY A 84 -1.13 -7.34 -30.62
N ASN A 85 -1.90 -8.06 -29.81
CA ASN A 85 -2.55 -7.48 -28.64
C ASN A 85 -1.56 -7.35 -27.48
N HIS A 86 -1.70 -6.28 -26.73
CA HIS A 86 -0.84 -6.00 -25.57
C HIS A 86 -1.63 -5.95 -24.27
N GLN A 87 -0.93 -6.08 -23.17
CA GLN A 87 -1.44 -5.80 -21.85
C GLN A 87 -0.50 -4.87 -21.10
N ILE A 88 -1.08 -3.91 -20.39
CA ILE A 88 -0.34 -3.04 -19.49
C ILE A 88 -1.13 -2.86 -18.18
N VAL A 89 -0.42 -2.86 -17.07
CA VAL A 89 -1.00 -2.59 -15.76
C VAL A 89 -0.73 -1.15 -15.39
N ALA A 90 -1.75 -0.46 -14.91
CA ALA A 90 -1.66 0.88 -14.35
C ALA A 90 -2.10 0.87 -12.91
N VAL A 91 -1.25 1.34 -12.01
CA VAL A 91 -1.55 1.43 -10.58
C VAL A 91 -1.90 2.87 -10.24
N LEU A 92 -3.09 3.11 -9.69
CA LEU A 92 -3.46 4.40 -9.13
C LEU A 92 -2.93 4.49 -7.70
N LEU A 93 -2.16 5.52 -7.46
CA LEU A 93 -1.55 5.84 -6.17
C LEU A 93 -2.23 7.07 -5.58
N ASP A 94 -2.73 6.93 -4.38
CA ASP A 94 -3.30 8.01 -3.59
C ASP A 94 -2.19 8.69 -2.78
N ASN A 95 -2.11 10.02 -2.81
CA ASN A 95 -1.12 10.78 -2.04
C ASN A 95 -1.41 10.82 -0.54
N GLN A 96 -2.62 10.44 -0.13
CA GLN A 96 -3.08 10.37 1.27
C GLN A 96 -3.57 8.96 1.63
N TRP A 97 -2.89 7.94 1.16
CA TRP A 97 -3.23 6.52 1.35
C TRP A 97 -3.34 6.09 2.82
N ASP A 98 -2.78 6.87 3.75
CA ASP A 98 -2.76 6.67 5.20
C ASP A 98 -3.73 7.60 5.96
N ASP A 99 -4.54 8.39 5.22
CA ASP A 99 -5.56 9.23 5.83
C ASP A 99 -6.64 8.38 6.54
N THR A 100 -7.18 8.92 7.63
CA THR A 100 -8.17 8.19 8.44
C THR A 100 -9.54 8.25 7.78
N ALA A 101 -10.14 7.08 7.49
CA ALA A 101 -11.49 7.00 6.96
C ALA A 101 -12.52 7.61 7.92
N GLN A 102 -13.15 8.68 7.50
CA GLN A 102 -14.23 9.34 8.22
C GLN A 102 -15.51 9.37 7.38
N GLN A 103 -15.37 9.49 6.07
CA GLN A 103 -16.46 9.48 5.11
C GLN A 103 -15.98 9.04 3.73
N THR A 104 -16.94 8.68 2.88
CA THR A 104 -16.67 8.26 1.50
C THR A 104 -16.82 9.45 0.57
N PHE A 105 -15.85 9.66 -0.30
CA PHE A 105 -15.82 10.67 -1.35
C PHE A 105 -15.90 10.01 -2.73
N SER A 106 -16.31 10.78 -3.73
CA SER A 106 -16.25 10.39 -5.14
C SER A 106 -15.40 11.37 -5.92
N THR A 107 -14.60 10.86 -6.85
CA THR A 107 -13.76 11.69 -7.72
C THR A 107 -13.68 11.11 -9.13
N THR A 108 -13.35 11.98 -10.09
CA THR A 108 -13.03 11.57 -11.47
C THR A 108 -11.59 11.96 -11.77
N VAL A 109 -10.80 11.00 -12.20
CA VAL A 109 -9.38 11.17 -12.55
C VAL A 109 -9.22 10.97 -14.05
N HIS A 110 -8.54 11.90 -14.71
CA HIS A 110 -8.17 11.82 -16.12
C HIS A 110 -6.75 11.28 -16.24
N VAL A 111 -6.63 10.10 -16.84
CA VAL A 111 -5.35 9.39 -16.97
C VAL A 111 -4.90 9.47 -18.42
N SER A 112 -3.92 10.31 -18.69
CA SER A 112 -3.36 10.46 -20.03
C SER A 112 -2.62 9.21 -20.48
N LEU A 113 -2.89 8.75 -21.70
CA LEU A 113 -2.16 7.70 -22.39
C LEU A 113 -1.01 8.24 -23.27
N ALA A 114 -0.77 9.56 -23.23
CA ALA A 114 0.33 10.16 -23.95
C ALA A 114 1.67 9.57 -23.48
N GLY A 115 2.45 9.02 -24.41
CA GLY A 115 3.72 8.35 -24.10
C GLY A 115 3.59 6.88 -23.70
N VAL A 116 2.39 6.33 -23.61
CA VAL A 116 2.16 4.89 -23.45
C VAL A 116 2.22 4.22 -24.82
N ASN A 117 3.38 3.66 -25.19
CA ASN A 117 3.59 2.97 -26.48
C ASN A 117 3.14 1.50 -26.38
N CYS A 118 1.87 1.27 -26.07
CA CYS A 118 1.30 -0.05 -25.84
C CYS A 118 -0.12 -0.07 -26.44
N HIS A 119 -0.21 -0.18 -27.76
CA HIS A 119 -1.48 -0.14 -28.49
C HIS A 119 -1.51 -1.20 -29.62
N PRO A 120 -2.63 -1.87 -29.87
CA PRO A 120 -3.84 -1.94 -29.02
C PRO A 120 -3.56 -2.66 -27.70
N ALA A 121 -4.19 -2.27 -26.62
CA ALA A 121 -3.89 -2.85 -25.32
C ALA A 121 -5.11 -3.07 -24.43
N LEU A 122 -5.08 -4.15 -23.66
CA LEU A 122 -5.90 -4.32 -22.47
C LEU A 122 -5.20 -3.60 -21.30
N VAL A 123 -5.77 -2.50 -20.86
CA VAL A 123 -5.28 -1.78 -19.69
C VAL A 123 -5.96 -2.32 -18.45
N THR A 124 -5.18 -2.86 -17.52
CA THR A 124 -5.64 -3.29 -16.20
C THR A 124 -5.32 -2.20 -15.19
N LEU A 125 -6.34 -1.47 -14.75
CA LEU A 125 -6.24 -0.48 -13.68
C LEU A 125 -6.31 -1.17 -12.33
N ARG A 126 -5.44 -0.78 -11.40
CA ARG A 126 -5.40 -1.31 -10.04
C ARG A 126 -5.37 -0.18 -9.02
N THR A 127 -6.05 -0.38 -7.91
CA THR A 127 -5.81 0.38 -6.68
C THR A 127 -5.18 -0.55 -5.63
N ALA A 128 -4.33 -0.02 -4.75
CA ALA A 128 -3.87 -0.80 -3.60
C ALA A 128 -5.03 -0.98 -2.60
N PRO A 129 -5.30 -2.20 -2.07
CA PRO A 129 -4.61 -3.46 -2.31
C PRO A 129 -5.25 -4.40 -3.34
N LYS A 130 -6.48 -4.18 -3.90
CA LYS A 130 -7.12 -5.29 -4.65
C LYS A 130 -8.15 -4.97 -5.72
N TYR A 131 -8.54 -3.73 -5.93
CA TYR A 131 -9.56 -3.48 -6.95
C TYR A 131 -8.93 -3.38 -8.33
N GLU A 132 -9.49 -4.14 -9.29
CA GLU A 132 -9.02 -4.18 -10.66
C GLU A 132 -10.17 -3.83 -11.60
N PHE A 133 -9.88 -3.09 -12.65
CA PHE A 133 -10.78 -2.78 -13.75
C PHE A 133 -10.02 -2.92 -15.06
N ASN A 134 -10.64 -3.59 -16.04
CA ASN A 134 -10.04 -3.80 -17.34
C ASN A 134 -10.74 -2.97 -18.41
N VAL A 135 -9.98 -2.23 -19.22
CA VAL A 135 -10.49 -1.44 -20.34
C VAL A 135 -9.67 -1.70 -21.59
N GLN A 136 -10.35 -1.90 -22.72
CA GLN A 136 -9.69 -2.07 -24.01
C GLN A 136 -9.40 -0.71 -24.63
N VAL A 137 -8.14 -0.48 -24.96
CA VAL A 137 -7.66 0.70 -25.68
C VAL A 137 -7.21 0.27 -27.07
N PRO A 138 -7.81 0.83 -28.17
CA PRO A 138 -7.52 0.48 -29.55
C PRO A 138 -6.13 0.91 -30.02
#